data_c8456fa99313a39659ad704b8c3c13e2
#
_entry.id   c8456fa99313a39659ad704b8c3c13e2
#
_cell.length_a   1.000
_cell.length_b   1.000
_cell.length_c   1.000
_cell.angle_alpha   90.00
_cell.angle_beta   90.00
_cell.angle_gamma   90.00
#
_symmetry.space_group_name_H-M   'P 1'
#
loop_
_entity.id
_entity.type
_entity.pdbx_description
1 polymer ?
#
loop_
_entity_poly.entity_id
_entity_poly.type
_entity_poly.pdbx_seq_one_letter_code
_entity_poly.pdbx_strand_id
1 'polypeptide(L)'
;DLADLDALLGPRTRWVAMTHASNVLGTLNDVRAVADRVHAAGARLAVDGVAYAPHRLPDVAASGADVYVFSFYKVFGPHYAVMAVERELLLSLPGLNHFFIAQDDMPYKLQPGNVNFELSYGAAGIPDYLDAAAAHHGLSGSVREQRQAAVGLFAAQEDALSQHLLDYLRGKRGVRVIGRDCV
;
A
#
# COMPACT_ATOMS: atom_id res chain seq x y z
N ASP A 1 5.74 -1.00 -18.45
CA ASP A 1 4.49 -1.38 -19.07
C ASP A 1 4.17 -2.85 -18.74
N LEU A 2 2.88 -3.21 -18.66
CA LEU A 2 2.48 -4.62 -18.42
C LEU A 2 2.95 -5.55 -19.56
N ALA A 3 3.07 -5.05 -20.77
CA ALA A 3 3.61 -5.82 -21.90
C ALA A 3 5.10 -6.14 -21.71
N ASP A 4 5.85 -5.24 -21.07
CA ASP A 4 7.28 -5.46 -20.80
C ASP A 4 7.48 -6.49 -19.69
N LEU A 5 6.52 -6.60 -18.77
CA LEU A 5 6.59 -7.54 -17.64
C LEU A 5 6.70 -8.99 -18.13
N ASP A 6 5.89 -9.38 -19.12
CA ASP A 6 5.90 -10.75 -19.65
C ASP A 6 7.28 -11.14 -20.24
N ALA A 7 7.98 -10.17 -20.82
CA ALA A 7 9.34 -10.39 -21.35
C ALA A 7 10.40 -10.52 -20.24
N LEU A 8 10.12 -9.97 -19.05
CA LEU A 8 11.02 -10.01 -17.89
C LEU A 8 10.80 -11.25 -17.02
N LEU A 9 9.61 -11.84 -17.07
CA LEU A 9 9.28 -13.05 -16.31
C LEU A 9 9.90 -14.27 -16.98
N GLY A 10 10.67 -15.04 -16.22
CA GLY A 10 11.33 -16.23 -16.71
C GLY A 10 11.33 -17.36 -15.66
N PRO A 11 11.78 -18.59 -16.05
CA PRO A 11 11.69 -19.76 -15.16
C PRO A 11 12.54 -19.64 -13.89
N ARG A 12 13.43 -18.66 -13.82
CA ARG A 12 14.24 -18.35 -12.63
C ARG A 12 13.70 -17.20 -11.80
N THR A 13 12.65 -16.52 -12.26
CA THR A 13 12.01 -15.43 -11.48
C THR A 13 11.33 -16.02 -10.26
N ARG A 14 11.69 -15.57 -9.08
CA ARG A 14 11.11 -15.98 -7.80
C ARG A 14 10.27 -14.88 -7.19
N TRP A 15 10.72 -13.64 -7.34
CA TRP A 15 10.06 -12.45 -6.79
C TRP A 15 10.03 -11.33 -7.81
N VAL A 16 8.93 -10.61 -7.81
CA VAL A 16 8.79 -9.30 -8.43
C VAL A 16 8.52 -8.30 -7.33
N ALA A 17 9.24 -7.20 -7.32
CA ALA A 17 9.01 -6.08 -6.41
C ALA A 17 8.59 -4.85 -7.21
N MET A 18 7.53 -4.18 -6.77
CA MET A 18 7.03 -2.98 -7.44
C MET A 18 6.43 -1.98 -6.46
N THR A 19 6.32 -0.74 -6.87
CA THR A 19 5.51 0.26 -6.15
C THR A 19 4.06 0.25 -6.64
N HIS A 20 3.09 0.44 -5.73
CA HIS A 20 1.69 0.62 -6.10
C HIS A 20 1.44 1.99 -6.75
N ALA A 21 2.10 3.02 -6.22
CA ALA A 21 2.06 4.38 -6.77
C ALA A 21 3.46 4.99 -6.81
N SER A 22 3.74 5.75 -7.86
CA SER A 22 4.98 6.53 -7.93
C SER A 22 4.88 7.78 -7.06
N ASN A 23 5.80 7.95 -6.12
CA ASN A 23 5.90 9.17 -5.31
C ASN A 23 6.43 10.39 -6.08
N VAL A 24 6.88 10.21 -7.32
CA VAL A 24 7.40 11.28 -8.17
C VAL A 24 6.40 11.70 -9.25
N LEU A 25 5.79 10.70 -9.92
CA LEU A 25 4.91 10.93 -11.07
C LEU A 25 3.43 10.78 -10.75
N GLY A 26 3.07 10.27 -9.56
CA GLY A 26 1.69 9.95 -9.22
C GLY A 26 1.08 8.78 -10.03
N THR A 27 1.87 8.11 -10.87
CA THR A 27 1.37 6.98 -11.66
C THR A 27 0.94 5.84 -10.75
N LEU A 28 -0.28 5.34 -10.93
CA LEU A 28 -0.80 4.15 -10.26
C LEU A 28 -0.54 2.92 -11.12
N ASN A 29 -0.13 1.84 -10.48
CA ASN A 29 0.06 0.55 -11.11
C ASN A 29 -1.11 -0.38 -10.75
N ASP A 30 -1.62 -1.12 -11.72
CA ASP A 30 -2.63 -2.16 -11.49
C ASP A 30 -1.97 -3.38 -10.84
N VAL A 31 -1.94 -3.37 -9.50
CA VAL A 31 -1.31 -4.44 -8.71
C VAL A 31 -1.96 -5.78 -8.99
N ARG A 32 -3.28 -5.83 -9.15
CA ARG A 32 -3.98 -7.09 -9.41
C ARG A 32 -3.59 -7.70 -10.75
N ALA A 33 -3.56 -6.91 -11.81
CA ALA A 33 -3.14 -7.37 -13.13
C ALA A 33 -1.68 -7.84 -13.14
N VAL A 34 -0.80 -7.18 -12.36
CA VAL A 34 0.60 -7.63 -12.19
C VAL A 34 0.66 -8.93 -11.39
N ALA A 35 -0.10 -9.05 -10.29
CA ALA A 35 -0.13 -10.24 -9.46
C ALA A 35 -0.54 -11.48 -10.27
N ASP A 36 -1.58 -11.38 -11.09
CA ASP A 36 -2.07 -12.48 -11.91
C ASP A 36 -0.99 -13.00 -12.88
N ARG A 37 -0.20 -12.10 -13.50
CA ARG A 37 0.90 -12.48 -14.40
C ARG A 37 2.10 -13.07 -13.66
N VAL A 38 2.46 -12.47 -12.52
CA VAL A 38 3.57 -12.94 -11.68
C VAL A 38 3.27 -14.34 -11.13
N HIS A 39 2.05 -14.57 -10.66
CA HIS A 39 1.62 -15.87 -10.16
C HIS A 39 1.53 -16.92 -11.28
N ALA A 40 1.06 -16.54 -12.47
CA ALA A 40 1.05 -17.42 -13.63
C ALA A 40 2.48 -17.89 -14.03
N ALA A 41 3.49 -17.07 -13.77
CA ALA A 41 4.90 -17.43 -13.97
C ALA A 41 5.52 -18.22 -12.79
N GLY A 42 4.74 -18.53 -11.73
CA GLY A 42 5.21 -19.23 -10.53
C GLY A 42 6.05 -18.38 -9.59
N ALA A 43 6.03 -17.06 -9.72
CA ALA A 43 6.74 -16.11 -8.89
C ALA A 43 5.80 -15.46 -7.83
N ARG A 44 6.37 -14.69 -6.91
CA ARG A 44 5.69 -13.95 -5.84
C ARG A 44 5.80 -12.45 -6.07
N LEU A 45 4.80 -11.70 -5.58
CA LEU A 45 4.73 -10.26 -5.73
C LEU A 45 4.85 -9.53 -4.39
N ALA A 46 5.87 -8.68 -4.27
CA ALA A 46 6.04 -7.73 -3.16
C ALA A 46 5.70 -6.32 -3.62
N VAL A 47 4.82 -5.64 -2.89
CA VAL A 47 4.30 -4.32 -3.25
C VAL A 47 4.64 -3.28 -2.19
N ASP A 48 5.26 -2.19 -2.63
CA ASP A 48 5.43 -0.98 -1.84
C ASP A 48 4.20 -0.08 -2.05
N GLY A 49 3.33 -0.01 -1.04
CA GLY A 49 2.13 0.82 -1.01
C GLY A 49 2.31 2.18 -0.33
N VAL A 50 3.55 2.56 0.03
CA VAL A 50 3.84 3.77 0.83
C VAL A 50 3.31 5.05 0.19
N ALA A 51 3.34 5.17 -1.14
CA ALA A 51 2.81 6.33 -1.85
C ALA A 51 1.32 6.20 -2.22
N TYR A 52 0.72 5.00 -2.10
CA TYR A 52 -0.69 4.76 -2.39
C TYR A 52 -1.58 4.90 -1.14
N ALA A 53 -1.17 4.28 -0.03
CA ALA A 53 -1.96 4.16 1.19
C ALA A 53 -2.45 5.49 1.80
N PRO A 54 -1.73 6.64 1.67
CA PRO A 54 -2.21 7.93 2.16
C PRO A 54 -3.47 8.44 1.47
N HIS A 55 -3.65 8.08 0.20
CA HIS A 55 -4.66 8.67 -0.68
C HIS A 55 -5.85 7.72 -0.93
N ARG A 56 -5.62 6.43 -0.76
CA ARG A 56 -6.63 5.37 -1.01
C ARG A 56 -6.43 4.26 0.03
N LEU A 57 -7.50 3.76 0.61
CA LEU A 57 -7.41 2.63 1.53
C LEU A 57 -7.04 1.35 0.75
N PRO A 58 -5.84 0.77 0.95
CA PRO A 58 -5.45 -0.41 0.21
C PRO A 58 -6.28 -1.63 0.64
N ASP A 59 -6.84 -2.34 -0.34
CA ASP A 59 -7.38 -3.68 -0.12
C ASP A 59 -6.29 -4.70 -0.46
N VAL A 60 -5.50 -5.06 0.54
CA VAL A 60 -4.35 -5.96 0.38
C VAL A 60 -4.79 -7.33 -0.11
N ALA A 61 -5.91 -7.85 0.40
CA ALA A 61 -6.44 -9.16 0.00
C ALA A 61 -6.89 -9.16 -1.47
N ALA A 62 -7.61 -8.12 -1.90
CA ALA A 62 -8.07 -8.01 -3.28
C ALA A 62 -6.93 -7.72 -4.26
N SER A 63 -5.83 -7.10 -3.80
CA SER A 63 -4.67 -6.78 -4.64
C SER A 63 -3.95 -8.00 -5.19
N GLY A 64 -4.03 -9.14 -4.49
CA GLY A 64 -3.27 -10.34 -4.82
C GLY A 64 -1.77 -10.28 -4.51
N ALA A 65 -1.30 -9.24 -3.81
CA ALA A 65 0.09 -9.16 -3.39
C ALA A 65 0.39 -10.22 -2.32
N ASP A 66 1.51 -10.93 -2.45
CA ASP A 66 2.01 -11.86 -1.43
C ASP A 66 2.60 -11.13 -0.22
N VAL A 67 3.20 -9.97 -0.49
CA VAL A 67 3.71 -9.03 0.52
C VAL A 67 3.29 -7.62 0.17
N TYR A 68 2.74 -6.87 1.13
CA TYR A 68 2.36 -5.48 0.95
C TYR A 68 2.88 -4.64 2.12
N VAL A 69 3.61 -3.57 1.83
CA VAL A 69 4.22 -2.72 2.86
C VAL A 69 3.78 -1.27 2.73
N PHE A 70 3.57 -0.60 3.87
CA PHE A 70 3.40 0.85 3.90
C PHE A 70 3.77 1.44 5.26
N SER A 71 3.86 2.77 5.33
CA SER A 71 4.25 3.49 6.53
C SER A 71 3.04 4.16 7.19
N PHE A 72 2.86 3.94 8.48
CA PHE A 72 1.75 4.53 9.23
C PHE A 72 1.83 6.06 9.32
N TYR A 73 3.04 6.65 9.35
CA TYR A 73 3.19 8.11 9.42
C TYR A 73 2.64 8.84 8.18
N LYS A 74 2.40 8.14 7.09
CA LYS A 74 1.73 8.69 5.90
C LYS A 74 0.22 8.50 5.92
N VAL A 75 -0.30 7.71 6.85
CA VAL A 75 -1.73 7.40 7.00
C VAL A 75 -2.24 7.78 8.39
N PHE A 76 -1.90 8.99 8.83
CA PHE A 76 -2.33 9.60 10.10
C PHE A 76 -1.75 8.94 11.36
N GLY A 77 -0.73 8.11 11.25
CA GLY A 77 -0.15 7.34 12.35
C GLY A 77 1.29 7.75 12.72
N PRO A 78 1.92 7.00 13.63
CA PRO A 78 3.28 7.24 14.10
C PRO A 78 4.34 6.85 13.06
N HIS A 79 5.60 7.21 13.31
CA HIS A 79 6.76 6.80 12.51
C HIS A 79 7.04 5.30 12.68
N TYR A 80 6.19 4.51 12.09
CA TYR A 80 6.20 3.08 12.13
C TYR A 80 5.75 2.53 10.78
N ALA A 81 6.11 1.31 10.45
CA ALA A 81 5.71 0.68 9.20
C ALA A 81 5.06 -0.67 9.47
N VAL A 82 4.26 -1.12 8.53
CA VAL A 82 3.62 -2.43 8.56
C VAL A 82 3.94 -3.19 7.28
N MET A 83 4.14 -4.49 7.45
CA MET A 83 4.24 -5.45 6.36
C MET A 83 3.14 -6.51 6.53
N ALA A 84 2.19 -6.51 5.60
CA ALA A 84 1.22 -7.59 5.48
C ALA A 84 1.83 -8.68 4.61
N VAL A 85 1.82 -9.91 5.10
CA VAL A 85 2.34 -11.09 4.40
C VAL A 85 1.29 -12.18 4.47
N GLU A 86 1.10 -12.89 3.36
CA GLU A 86 0.25 -14.07 3.34
C GLU A 86 0.80 -15.12 4.31
N ARG A 87 -0.09 -15.73 5.13
CA ARG A 87 0.31 -16.57 6.27
C ARG A 87 1.12 -17.78 5.83
N GLU A 88 0.67 -18.50 4.81
CA GLU A 88 1.34 -19.71 4.33
C GLU A 88 2.74 -19.39 3.74
N LEU A 89 2.83 -18.26 3.05
CA LEU A 89 4.10 -17.75 2.60
C LEU A 89 5.03 -17.46 3.77
N LEU A 90 4.56 -16.75 4.79
CA LEU A 90 5.37 -16.42 5.98
C LEU A 90 5.85 -17.70 6.68
N LEU A 91 5.02 -18.71 6.80
CA LEU A 91 5.41 -20.01 7.38
C LEU A 91 6.47 -20.74 6.56
N SER A 92 6.39 -20.64 5.22
CA SER A 92 7.32 -21.31 4.30
C SER A 92 8.72 -20.68 4.26
N LEU A 93 8.85 -19.40 4.63
CA LEU A 93 10.13 -18.70 4.64
C LEU A 93 11.02 -19.20 5.80
N PRO A 94 12.35 -19.31 5.63
CA PRO A 94 13.24 -19.56 6.74
C PRO A 94 13.32 -18.36 7.69
N GLY A 95 13.32 -18.60 8.99
CA GLY A 95 13.65 -17.58 9.97
C GLY A 95 15.16 -17.34 9.97
N LEU A 96 15.55 -16.08 9.80
CA LEU A 96 16.95 -15.64 9.87
C LEU A 96 17.22 -14.86 11.17
N ASN A 97 16.39 -15.06 12.15
CA ASN A 97 16.43 -14.37 13.44
C ASN A 97 17.26 -15.15 14.48
N HIS A 98 17.20 -14.73 15.74
CA HIS A 98 17.91 -15.39 16.83
C HIS A 98 17.50 -16.87 16.98
N PHE A 99 18.43 -17.70 17.42
CA PHE A 99 18.23 -19.15 17.55
C PHE A 99 17.10 -19.54 18.51
N PHE A 100 16.73 -18.66 19.43
CA PHE A 100 15.64 -18.87 20.40
C PHE A 100 14.26 -18.45 19.87
N ILE A 101 14.18 -17.86 18.67
CA ILE A 101 12.91 -17.56 18.00
C ILE A 101 12.56 -18.72 17.07
N ALA A 102 11.47 -19.40 17.37
CA ALA A 102 11.04 -20.55 16.59
C ALA A 102 10.65 -20.19 15.17
N GLN A 103 10.72 -21.15 14.24
CA GLN A 103 10.42 -20.96 12.82
C GLN A 103 8.94 -20.63 12.57
N ASP A 104 8.06 -20.95 13.49
CA ASP A 104 6.61 -20.69 13.47
C ASP A 104 6.19 -19.57 14.43
N ASP A 105 7.15 -18.93 15.10
CA ASP A 105 6.88 -17.82 16.02
C ASP A 105 6.60 -16.53 15.23
N MET A 106 5.35 -16.29 14.97
CA MET A 106 4.88 -15.10 14.25
C MET A 106 4.27 -14.08 15.21
N PRO A 107 4.55 -12.79 15.01
CA PRO A 107 5.28 -12.16 13.89
C PRO A 107 6.81 -12.12 14.07
N TYR A 108 7.36 -12.62 15.19
CA TYR A 108 8.76 -12.47 15.59
C TYR A 108 9.75 -13.07 14.59
N LYS A 109 9.34 -14.04 13.80
CA LYS A 109 10.14 -14.64 12.73
C LYS A 109 10.83 -13.63 11.81
N LEU A 110 10.16 -12.53 11.49
CA LEU A 110 10.68 -11.43 10.65
C LEU A 110 10.96 -10.15 11.46
N GLN A 111 10.76 -10.19 12.77
CA GLN A 111 10.99 -9.07 13.67
C GLN A 111 12.34 -9.28 14.38
N PRO A 112 13.41 -8.51 14.05
CA PRO A 112 14.76 -8.78 14.52
C PRO A 112 15.04 -8.38 15.98
N GLY A 113 14.03 -7.93 16.70
CA GLY A 113 14.14 -7.50 18.10
C GLY A 113 12.77 -7.22 18.70
N ASN A 114 12.75 -6.55 19.84
CA ASN A 114 11.49 -6.14 20.46
C ASN A 114 10.74 -5.14 19.57
N VAL A 115 9.42 -5.32 19.47
CA VAL A 115 8.56 -4.30 18.82
C VAL A 115 8.63 -2.99 19.62
N ASN A 116 8.53 -1.88 18.91
CA ASN A 116 8.31 -0.60 19.58
C ASN A 116 6.84 -0.55 20.07
N PHE A 117 6.66 -0.73 21.37
CA PHE A 117 5.33 -0.86 21.98
C PHE A 117 4.55 0.44 21.90
N GLU A 118 5.21 1.59 22.08
CA GLU A 118 4.58 2.92 22.04
C GLU A 118 4.05 3.23 20.64
N LEU A 119 4.85 3.00 19.62
CA LEU A 119 4.44 3.25 18.23
C LEU A 119 3.40 2.23 17.76
N SER A 120 3.51 0.96 18.21
CA SER A 120 2.51 -0.07 17.92
C SER A 120 1.15 0.28 18.53
N TYR A 121 1.16 0.75 19.78
CA TYR A 121 -0.06 1.24 20.45
C TYR A 121 -0.61 2.50 19.75
N GLY A 122 0.28 3.45 19.42
CA GLY A 122 -0.11 4.68 18.71
C GLY A 122 -0.73 4.44 17.33
N ALA A 123 -0.38 3.33 16.67
CA ALA A 123 -1.00 2.96 15.39
C ALA A 123 -2.52 2.67 15.51
N ALA A 124 -3.01 2.31 16.70
CA ALA A 124 -4.44 2.14 16.96
C ALA A 124 -5.24 3.43 16.80
N GLY A 125 -4.60 4.60 16.89
CA GLY A 125 -5.24 5.89 16.62
C GLY A 125 -5.67 6.10 15.16
N ILE A 126 -5.11 5.34 14.21
CA ILE A 126 -5.49 5.46 12.78
C ILE A 126 -6.96 5.07 12.56
N PRO A 127 -7.43 3.87 12.97
CA PRO A 127 -8.83 3.54 12.87
C PRO A 127 -9.75 4.49 13.66
N ASP A 128 -9.34 4.95 14.85
CA ASP A 128 -10.11 5.90 15.65
C ASP A 128 -10.32 7.23 14.92
N TYR A 129 -9.27 7.72 14.23
CA TYR A 129 -9.36 8.92 13.39
C TYR A 129 -10.34 8.73 12.23
N LEU A 130 -10.29 7.59 11.54
CA LEU A 130 -11.21 7.31 10.43
C LEU A 130 -12.65 7.14 10.92
N ASP A 131 -12.86 6.53 12.07
CA ASP A 131 -14.17 6.39 12.70
C ASP A 131 -14.74 7.76 13.11
N ALA A 132 -13.92 8.64 13.67
CA ALA A 132 -14.31 10.02 14.00
C ALA A 132 -14.65 10.81 12.73
N ALA A 133 -13.89 10.69 11.67
CA ALA A 133 -14.18 11.32 10.38
C ALA A 133 -15.49 10.81 9.79
N ALA A 134 -15.72 9.49 9.82
CA ALA A 134 -16.96 8.87 9.36
C ALA A 134 -18.17 9.38 10.13
N ALA A 135 -18.06 9.44 11.46
CA ALA A 135 -19.12 9.97 12.33
C ALA A 135 -19.41 11.45 12.06
N HIS A 136 -18.36 12.27 11.89
CA HIS A 136 -18.49 13.69 11.56
C HIS A 136 -19.28 13.93 10.28
N HIS A 137 -19.09 13.08 9.27
CA HIS A 137 -19.78 13.16 7.99
C HIS A 137 -21.08 12.34 7.92
N GLY A 138 -21.53 11.76 9.03
CA GLY A 138 -22.78 10.99 9.11
C GLY A 138 -22.76 9.73 8.22
N LEU A 139 -21.59 9.14 7.99
CA LEU A 139 -21.47 7.93 7.18
C LEU A 139 -22.06 6.72 7.91
N SER A 140 -22.70 5.83 7.17
CA SER A 140 -23.41 4.66 7.70
C SER A 140 -22.94 3.38 7.02
N GLY A 141 -23.29 2.21 7.60
CA GLY A 141 -22.89 0.89 7.12
C GLY A 141 -21.99 0.17 8.14
N SER A 142 -21.35 -0.91 7.72
CA SER A 142 -20.34 -1.60 8.52
C SER A 142 -19.13 -0.68 8.79
N VAL A 143 -18.36 -0.98 9.83
CA VAL A 143 -17.13 -0.22 10.17
C VAL A 143 -16.18 -0.12 8.97
N ARG A 144 -16.02 -1.21 8.20
CA ARG A 144 -15.19 -1.20 6.99
C ARG A 144 -15.73 -0.23 5.95
N GLU A 145 -17.02 -0.26 5.66
CA GLU A 145 -17.65 0.63 4.69
C GLU A 145 -17.55 2.10 5.10
N GLN A 146 -17.76 2.39 6.38
CA GLN A 146 -17.62 3.75 6.91
C GLN A 146 -16.20 4.28 6.74
N ARG A 147 -15.18 3.49 7.07
CA ARG A 147 -13.76 3.87 6.90
C ARG A 147 -13.38 4.03 5.43
N GLN A 148 -13.86 3.14 4.56
CA GLN A 148 -13.66 3.27 3.11
C GLN A 148 -14.30 4.54 2.57
N ALA A 149 -15.52 4.85 3.02
CA ALA A 149 -16.23 6.07 2.61
C ALA A 149 -15.53 7.34 3.13
N ALA A 150 -14.99 7.34 4.37
CA ALA A 150 -14.22 8.45 4.90
C ALA A 150 -12.96 8.72 4.07
N VAL A 151 -12.18 7.69 3.74
CA VAL A 151 -11.02 7.82 2.84
C VAL A 151 -11.45 8.24 1.44
N GLY A 152 -12.61 7.79 0.96
CA GLY A 152 -13.21 8.24 -0.31
C GLY A 152 -13.49 9.74 -0.34
N LEU A 153 -13.95 10.35 0.78
CA LEU A 153 -14.13 11.80 0.89
C LEU A 153 -12.78 12.54 0.82
N PHE A 154 -11.74 12.04 1.49
CA PHE A 154 -10.41 12.63 1.41
C PHE A 154 -9.89 12.58 -0.04
N ALA A 155 -10.02 11.44 -0.68
CA ALA A 155 -9.64 11.23 -2.07
C ALA A 155 -10.36 12.20 -3.02
N ALA A 156 -11.68 12.37 -2.87
CA ALA A 156 -12.45 13.28 -3.70
C ALA A 156 -12.00 14.74 -3.53
N GLN A 157 -11.65 15.13 -2.31
CA GLN A 157 -11.11 16.47 -2.03
C GLN A 157 -9.74 16.66 -2.68
N GLU A 158 -8.85 15.66 -2.59
CA GLU A 158 -7.54 15.69 -3.22
C GLU A 158 -7.65 15.75 -4.75
N ASP A 159 -8.55 14.98 -5.34
CA ASP A 159 -8.81 14.98 -6.79
C ASP A 159 -9.28 16.37 -7.26
N ALA A 160 -10.19 17.01 -6.52
CA ALA A 160 -10.67 18.36 -6.85
C ALA A 160 -9.56 19.41 -6.77
N LEU A 161 -8.72 19.35 -5.73
CA LEU A 161 -7.58 20.26 -5.57
C LEU A 161 -6.52 20.04 -6.65
N SER A 162 -6.22 18.78 -6.96
CA SER A 162 -5.26 18.39 -7.98
C SER A 162 -5.70 18.84 -9.36
N GLN A 163 -6.99 18.68 -9.69
CA GLN A 163 -7.54 19.15 -10.97
C GLN A 163 -7.39 20.68 -11.11
N HIS A 164 -7.72 21.43 -10.05
CA HIS A 164 -7.57 22.88 -10.06
C HIS A 164 -6.12 23.33 -10.31
N LEU A 165 -5.15 22.67 -9.64
CA LEU A 165 -3.72 22.94 -9.83
C LEU A 165 -3.27 22.58 -11.26
N LEU A 166 -3.68 21.41 -11.77
CA LEU A 166 -3.30 20.96 -13.11
C LEU A 166 -3.84 21.92 -14.18
N ASP A 167 -5.09 22.38 -14.07
CA ASP A 167 -5.68 23.33 -15.00
C ASP A 167 -4.93 24.67 -15.00
N TYR A 168 -4.52 25.15 -13.83
CA TYR A 168 -3.68 26.33 -13.71
C TYR A 168 -2.32 26.14 -14.40
N LEU A 169 -1.64 25.01 -14.13
CA LEU A 169 -0.31 24.74 -14.70
C LEU A 169 -0.35 24.56 -16.22
N ARG A 170 -1.37 23.88 -16.75
CA ARG A 170 -1.58 23.68 -18.19
C ARG A 170 -1.75 25.01 -18.94
N GLY A 171 -2.34 26.02 -18.27
CA GLY A 171 -2.49 27.37 -18.83
C GLY A 171 -1.21 28.21 -18.85
N LYS A 172 -0.10 27.73 -18.30
CA LYS A 172 1.16 28.49 -18.18
C LYS A 172 2.11 28.23 -19.34
N ARG A 173 2.62 29.30 -19.97
CA ARG A 173 3.71 29.19 -20.94
C ARG A 173 4.99 28.74 -20.23
N GLY A 174 5.70 27.79 -20.81
CA GLY A 174 6.97 27.29 -20.28
C GLY A 174 6.83 26.25 -19.17
N VAL A 175 5.63 25.84 -18.80
CA VAL A 175 5.37 24.71 -17.89
C VAL A 175 5.03 23.49 -18.72
N ARG A 176 5.68 22.37 -18.41
CA ARG A 176 5.36 21.05 -18.94
C ARG A 176 5.01 20.14 -17.78
N VAL A 177 3.82 19.65 -17.73
CA VAL A 177 3.39 18.62 -16.76
C VAL A 177 3.99 17.29 -17.20
N ILE A 178 4.62 16.56 -16.27
CA ILE A 178 5.20 15.24 -16.50
C ILE A 178 4.40 14.24 -15.67
N GLY A 179 3.96 13.15 -16.30
CA GLY A 179 3.12 12.13 -15.68
C GLY A 179 1.82 11.97 -16.46
N ARG A 180 0.82 11.37 -15.83
CA ARG A 180 -0.51 11.27 -16.44
C ARG A 180 -1.22 12.62 -16.38
N ASP A 181 -1.88 12.98 -17.47
CA ASP A 181 -2.59 14.24 -17.61
C ASP A 181 -4.01 14.23 -16.99
N CYS A 182 -4.37 13.19 -16.28
CA CYS A 182 -5.68 13.04 -15.63
C CYS A 182 -5.50 12.67 -14.14
N VAL A 183 -6.38 13.17 -13.34
CA VAL A 183 -6.57 12.76 -11.94
C VAL A 183 -7.36 11.46 -11.89
#